data_669ed23716d6e33c8595619f9e5daefe
#
_entry.id   669ed23716d6e33c8595619f9e5daefe
#
_cell.length_a   1.000
_cell.length_b   1.000
_cell.length_c   1.000
_cell.angle_alpha   90.00
_cell.angle_beta   90.00
_cell.angle_gamma   90.00
#
_symmetry.space_group_name_H-M   'P 1'
#
loop_
_entity.id
_entity.type
_entity.pdbx_description
1 polymer ?
#
loop_
_entity_poly.entity_id
_entity_poly.type
_entity_poly.pdbx_seq_one_letter_code
_entity_poly.pdbx_strand_id
1 'polypeptide(L)'
;MGTTLAQKVYEQHVVRRTEGEPDLLYIDLHLVHEVTSPQAFDGLRAAGRAVRRPDLTMATEDHNVPTLDILSPIADPISRAQVETLRKNAAEFGIRLAPMGDRDQGIVHVIGPQLGLTQPGMTIVCGDSHTSTHGAFGALAFGIGTSEVEHVLATQTLPQYPAKQMAVTVDGELPPGVSAKDVILAVIAEIGTGGGQGHVIEYRGSAIEALSMEARMTICNMSIEAGARAGLIAPDETTFAYLQGRPHAPQGGDWDAALPVSWARRCV
;
A
#
# COMPACT_ATOMS: atom_id res chain seq x y z
N MET A 1 20.30 -20.12 -2.17
CA MET A 1 20.03 -18.69 -2.02
C MET A 1 18.86 -18.53 -1.06
N GLY A 2 18.91 -17.56 -0.16
CA GLY A 2 17.78 -17.26 0.74
C GLY A 2 16.58 -16.69 -0.04
N THR A 3 15.38 -16.85 0.52
CA THR A 3 14.14 -16.28 -0.04
C THR A 3 13.96 -14.86 0.49
N THR A 4 13.74 -13.88 -0.40
CA THR A 4 13.53 -12.47 -0.02
C THR A 4 12.20 -12.29 0.74
N LEU A 5 12.03 -11.15 1.44
CA LEU A 5 10.77 -10.83 2.11
C LEU A 5 9.61 -10.75 1.11
N ALA A 6 9.81 -10.05 0.00
CA ALA A 6 8.80 -9.94 -1.04
C ALA A 6 8.38 -11.31 -1.59
N GLN A 7 9.32 -12.23 -1.81
CA GLN A 7 9.00 -13.59 -2.25
C GLN A 7 8.21 -14.37 -1.19
N LYS A 8 8.57 -14.22 0.10
CA LYS A 8 7.84 -14.90 1.19
C LYS A 8 6.40 -14.42 1.27
N VAL A 9 6.19 -13.10 1.24
CA VAL A 9 4.83 -12.54 1.25
C VAL A 9 4.08 -13.00 0.01
N TYR A 10 4.68 -12.91 -1.18
CA TYR A 10 4.06 -13.37 -2.42
C TYR A 10 3.60 -14.83 -2.33
N GLU A 11 4.50 -15.75 -1.98
CA GLU A 11 4.21 -17.19 -1.92
C GLU A 11 3.11 -17.55 -0.90
N GLN A 12 3.01 -16.81 0.20
CA GLN A 12 1.96 -17.02 1.20
C GLN A 12 0.57 -16.61 0.71
N HIS A 13 0.51 -15.74 -0.32
CA HIS A 13 -0.74 -15.21 -0.85
C HIS A 13 -1.18 -15.82 -2.18
N VAL A 14 -0.39 -16.74 -2.73
CA VAL A 14 -0.79 -17.48 -3.95
C VAL A 14 -1.91 -18.45 -3.62
N VAL A 15 -3.11 -18.18 -4.12
CA VAL A 15 -4.30 -19.05 -3.97
C VAL A 15 -4.48 -20.00 -5.14
N ARG A 16 -3.91 -19.69 -6.30
CA ARG A 16 -3.88 -20.57 -7.47
C ARG A 16 -2.64 -20.29 -8.31
N ARG A 17 -2.01 -21.36 -8.76
CA ARG A 17 -0.90 -21.34 -9.72
C ARG A 17 -1.20 -22.29 -10.86
N THR A 18 -1.10 -21.82 -12.10
CA THR A 18 -1.27 -22.60 -13.31
C THR A 18 -0.09 -22.31 -14.22
N GLU A 19 0.51 -23.36 -14.78
CA GLU A 19 1.66 -23.20 -15.68
C GLU A 19 1.29 -22.35 -16.89
N GLY A 20 2.11 -21.33 -17.18
CA GLY A 20 1.89 -20.41 -18.30
C GLY A 20 0.90 -19.27 -18.03
N GLU A 21 0.22 -19.26 -16.90
CA GLU A 21 -0.69 -18.19 -16.48
C GLU A 21 -0.11 -17.36 -15.32
N PRO A 22 -0.60 -16.12 -15.08
CA PRO A 22 -0.26 -15.40 -13.85
C PRO A 22 -0.79 -16.14 -12.62
N ASP A 23 -0.04 -16.09 -11.53
CA ASP A 23 -0.51 -16.56 -10.23
C ASP A 23 -1.69 -15.71 -9.75
N LEU A 24 -2.66 -16.32 -9.10
CA LEU A 24 -3.77 -15.61 -8.48
C LEU A 24 -3.40 -15.34 -7.01
N LEU A 25 -3.19 -14.05 -6.67
CA LEU A 25 -2.87 -13.62 -5.31
C LEU A 25 -4.13 -13.24 -4.54
N TYR A 26 -4.22 -13.64 -3.28
CA TYR A 26 -5.16 -13.05 -2.33
C TYR A 26 -4.71 -11.65 -1.92
N ILE A 27 -5.65 -10.74 -1.72
CA ILE A 27 -5.38 -9.35 -1.30
C ILE A 27 -5.96 -9.15 0.10
N ASP A 28 -5.09 -8.78 1.06
CA ASP A 28 -5.49 -8.58 2.46
C ASP A 28 -6.16 -7.23 2.70
N LEU A 29 -5.75 -6.20 1.97
CA LEU A 29 -6.31 -4.86 2.09
C LEU A 29 -6.44 -4.18 0.73
N HIS A 30 -7.63 -3.71 0.43
CA HIS A 30 -7.91 -2.88 -0.74
C HIS A 30 -8.24 -1.45 -0.31
N LEU A 31 -7.37 -0.51 -0.65
CA LEU A 31 -7.61 0.91 -0.42
C LEU A 31 -8.22 1.55 -1.67
N VAL A 32 -9.22 2.40 -1.47
CA VAL A 32 -10.02 2.98 -2.56
C VAL A 32 -10.15 4.49 -2.37
N HIS A 33 -10.05 5.24 -3.44
CA HIS A 33 -10.32 6.69 -3.46
C HIS A 33 -11.18 7.09 -4.66
N GLU A 34 -11.57 8.35 -4.74
CA GLU A 34 -12.58 8.84 -5.67
C GLU A 34 -12.16 8.87 -7.15
N VAL A 35 -10.85 8.87 -7.45
CA VAL A 35 -10.38 9.09 -8.84
C VAL A 35 -10.46 7.81 -9.68
N THR A 36 -9.98 6.69 -9.16
CA THR A 36 -9.79 5.43 -9.94
C THR A 36 -10.89 4.40 -9.71
N SER A 37 -11.84 4.68 -8.80
CA SER A 37 -12.87 3.71 -8.42
C SER A 37 -14.22 3.81 -9.17
N PRO A 38 -14.66 4.95 -9.72
CA PRO A 38 -16.02 5.07 -10.28
C PRO A 38 -16.33 4.00 -11.34
N GLN A 39 -15.45 3.82 -12.32
CA GLN A 39 -15.64 2.85 -13.40
C GLN A 39 -15.62 1.40 -12.89
N ALA A 40 -14.82 1.11 -11.86
CA ALA A 40 -14.78 -0.22 -11.24
C ALA A 40 -16.14 -0.59 -10.60
N PHE A 41 -16.77 0.35 -9.91
CA PHE A 41 -18.10 0.15 -9.35
C PHE A 41 -19.19 0.04 -10.42
N ASP A 42 -19.08 0.79 -11.52
CA ASP A 42 -19.98 0.67 -12.66
C ASP A 42 -19.88 -0.72 -13.31
N GLY A 43 -18.66 -1.26 -13.43
CA GLY A 43 -18.44 -2.62 -13.88
C GLY A 43 -19.10 -3.68 -12.98
N LEU A 44 -18.98 -3.52 -11.65
CA LEU A 44 -19.67 -4.41 -10.69
C LEU A 44 -21.20 -4.37 -10.88
N ARG A 45 -21.79 -3.17 -11.02
CA ARG A 45 -23.24 -3.03 -11.28
C ARG A 45 -23.67 -3.69 -12.57
N ALA A 46 -22.95 -3.44 -13.67
CA ALA A 46 -23.23 -4.01 -14.96
C ALA A 46 -23.16 -5.55 -14.93
N ALA A 47 -22.24 -6.11 -14.14
CA ALA A 47 -22.09 -7.55 -13.96
C ALA A 47 -23.01 -8.15 -12.88
N GLY A 48 -23.78 -7.34 -12.16
CA GLY A 48 -24.63 -7.78 -11.05
C GLY A 48 -23.84 -8.38 -9.87
N ARG A 49 -22.61 -7.86 -9.62
CA ARG A 49 -21.71 -8.37 -8.59
C ARG A 49 -21.68 -7.46 -7.38
N ALA A 50 -21.60 -8.05 -6.19
CA ALA A 50 -21.31 -7.36 -4.95
C ALA A 50 -19.79 -7.25 -4.72
N VAL A 51 -19.37 -6.38 -3.83
CA VAL A 51 -18.01 -6.38 -3.28
C VAL A 51 -17.82 -7.62 -2.42
N ARG A 52 -16.76 -8.38 -2.70
CA ARG A 52 -16.52 -9.69 -2.09
C ARG A 52 -16.19 -9.60 -0.60
N ARG A 53 -15.36 -8.64 -0.23
CA ARG A 53 -14.87 -8.44 1.15
C ARG A 53 -14.90 -6.94 1.49
N PRO A 54 -16.08 -6.37 1.74
CA PRO A 54 -16.17 -4.97 2.15
C PRO A 54 -15.45 -4.68 3.47
N ASP A 55 -15.28 -5.68 4.33
CA ASP A 55 -14.52 -5.63 5.58
C ASP A 55 -13.00 -5.49 5.37
N LEU A 56 -12.47 -5.88 4.22
CA LEU A 56 -11.07 -5.71 3.81
C LEU A 56 -10.87 -4.57 2.81
N THR A 57 -11.89 -3.73 2.65
CA THR A 57 -11.86 -2.58 1.75
C THR A 57 -12.10 -1.31 2.55
N MET A 58 -11.20 -0.33 2.41
CA MET A 58 -11.32 0.99 3.05
C MET A 58 -11.27 2.08 2.00
N ALA A 59 -12.26 2.95 1.99
CA ALA A 59 -12.32 4.12 1.12
C ALA A 59 -12.02 5.41 1.89
N THR A 60 -11.38 6.36 1.23
CA THR A 60 -11.16 7.73 1.75
C THR A 60 -11.33 8.74 0.64
N GLU A 61 -11.76 9.94 1.00
CA GLU A 61 -11.78 11.10 0.11
C GLU A 61 -10.42 11.79 0.23
N ASP A 62 -9.63 11.80 -0.84
CA ASP A 62 -8.21 12.11 -0.79
C ASP A 62 -7.73 13.04 -1.92
N HIS A 63 -7.95 12.64 -3.19
CA HIS A 63 -7.30 13.28 -4.34
C HIS A 63 -7.99 14.56 -4.81
N ASN A 64 -9.31 14.63 -4.73
CA ASN A 64 -10.13 15.75 -5.24
C ASN A 64 -10.80 16.53 -4.10
N VAL A 65 -10.12 16.65 -2.99
CA VAL A 65 -10.59 17.36 -1.80
C VAL A 65 -9.88 18.71 -1.65
N PRO A 66 -10.55 19.77 -1.20
CA PRO A 66 -9.91 21.05 -0.91
C PRO A 66 -8.98 20.91 0.29
N THR A 67 -7.89 21.67 0.28
CA THR A 67 -6.93 21.75 1.39
C THR A 67 -7.25 22.90 2.36
N LEU A 68 -8.14 23.80 1.96
CA LEU A 68 -8.67 24.89 2.78
C LEU A 68 -10.17 24.74 2.86
N ASP A 69 -10.74 25.10 4.00
CA ASP A 69 -12.19 25.07 4.23
C ASP A 69 -12.86 23.74 3.87
N ILE A 70 -12.23 22.65 4.32
CA ILE A 70 -12.61 21.27 3.97
C ILE A 70 -14.08 20.90 4.27
N LEU A 71 -14.77 21.68 5.11
CA LEU A 71 -16.19 21.50 5.41
C LEU A 71 -17.10 22.28 4.45
N SER A 72 -16.55 23.14 3.60
CA SER A 72 -17.28 23.86 2.58
C SER A 72 -17.54 22.96 1.36
N PRO A 73 -18.62 23.23 0.59
CA PRO A 73 -18.88 22.51 -0.65
C PRO A 73 -17.71 22.62 -1.63
N ILE A 74 -17.33 21.52 -2.26
CA ILE A 74 -16.28 21.50 -3.29
C ILE A 74 -16.75 22.36 -4.47
N ALA A 75 -15.99 23.41 -4.77
CA ALA A 75 -16.35 24.39 -5.80
C ALA A 75 -16.24 23.80 -7.22
N ASP A 76 -15.17 23.04 -7.51
CA ASP A 76 -14.99 22.38 -8.80
C ASP A 76 -16.04 21.28 -9.01
N PRO A 77 -16.84 21.35 -10.10
CA PRO A 77 -17.95 20.42 -10.31
C PRO A 77 -17.48 18.99 -10.61
N ILE A 78 -16.30 18.81 -11.22
CA ILE A 78 -15.76 17.49 -11.55
C ILE A 78 -15.28 16.80 -10.27
N SER A 79 -14.48 17.49 -9.49
CA SER A 79 -14.00 17.01 -8.19
C SER A 79 -15.16 16.65 -7.27
N ARG A 80 -16.15 17.54 -7.18
CA ARG A 80 -17.36 17.29 -6.41
C ARG A 80 -18.10 16.03 -6.86
N ALA A 81 -18.31 15.86 -8.16
CA ALA A 81 -18.99 14.70 -8.71
C ALA A 81 -18.25 13.39 -8.40
N GLN A 82 -16.92 13.38 -8.44
CA GLN A 82 -16.12 12.21 -8.11
C GLN A 82 -16.23 11.85 -6.63
N VAL A 83 -16.13 12.82 -5.73
CA VAL A 83 -16.29 12.62 -4.29
C VAL A 83 -17.71 12.13 -3.95
N GLU A 84 -18.75 12.74 -4.49
CA GLU A 84 -20.14 12.32 -4.31
C GLU A 84 -20.37 10.89 -4.84
N THR A 85 -19.74 10.54 -5.96
CA THR A 85 -19.81 9.20 -6.54
C THR A 85 -19.15 8.17 -5.61
N LEU A 86 -18.00 8.49 -5.03
CA LEU A 86 -17.36 7.60 -4.03
C LEU A 86 -18.27 7.36 -2.83
N ARG A 87 -18.90 8.43 -2.29
CA ARG A 87 -19.86 8.32 -1.18
C ARG A 87 -21.02 7.39 -1.51
N LYS A 88 -21.60 7.58 -2.69
CA LYS A 88 -22.70 6.73 -3.17
C LYS A 88 -22.26 5.27 -3.31
N ASN A 89 -21.11 5.04 -3.94
CA ASN A 89 -20.56 3.70 -4.14
C ASN A 89 -20.25 3.01 -2.81
N ALA A 90 -19.60 3.71 -1.88
CA ALA A 90 -19.28 3.15 -0.57
C ALA A 90 -20.54 2.75 0.21
N ALA A 91 -21.57 3.59 0.20
CA ALA A 91 -22.86 3.29 0.84
C ALA A 91 -23.59 2.10 0.17
N GLU A 92 -23.62 2.06 -1.17
CA GLU A 92 -24.29 1.01 -1.93
C GLU A 92 -23.64 -0.37 -1.72
N PHE A 93 -22.30 -0.42 -1.70
CA PHE A 93 -21.56 -1.68 -1.59
C PHE A 93 -21.12 -2.03 -0.17
N GLY A 94 -21.51 -1.25 0.82
CA GLY A 94 -21.23 -1.51 2.23
C GLY A 94 -19.75 -1.35 2.61
N ILE A 95 -19.01 -0.49 1.91
CA ILE A 95 -17.59 -0.23 2.16
C ILE A 95 -17.46 0.89 3.20
N ARG A 96 -16.55 0.72 4.16
CA ARG A 96 -16.18 1.78 5.10
C ARG A 96 -15.57 2.95 4.33
N LEU A 97 -16.11 4.16 4.54
CA LEU A 97 -15.61 5.41 3.99
C LEU A 97 -15.16 6.34 5.11
N ALA A 98 -14.02 6.97 4.97
CA ALA A 98 -13.59 8.14 5.72
C ALA A 98 -13.81 9.40 4.86
N PRO A 99 -14.97 10.09 4.99
CA PRO A 99 -15.28 11.26 4.21
C PRO A 99 -14.59 12.52 4.75
N MET A 100 -14.55 13.59 3.97
CA MET A 100 -14.05 14.90 4.41
C MET A 100 -14.70 15.34 5.72
N GLY A 101 -13.86 15.76 6.67
CA GLY A 101 -14.27 16.16 8.01
C GLY A 101 -14.43 15.00 9.00
N ASP A 102 -14.29 13.76 8.56
CA ASP A 102 -14.20 12.60 9.46
C ASP A 102 -12.82 12.58 10.14
N ARG A 103 -12.78 12.06 11.36
CA ARG A 103 -11.55 11.92 12.14
C ARG A 103 -10.50 11.05 11.43
N ASP A 104 -10.93 10.04 10.70
CA ASP A 104 -10.08 9.05 10.05
C ASP A 104 -9.77 9.42 8.58
N GLN A 105 -10.27 10.58 8.09
CA GLN A 105 -10.03 11.05 6.73
C GLN A 105 -8.59 11.56 6.57
N GLY A 106 -7.99 11.26 5.43
CA GLY A 106 -6.67 11.74 5.05
C GLY A 106 -6.14 11.05 3.82
N ILE A 107 -4.88 11.32 3.51
CA ILE A 107 -4.16 10.71 2.38
C ILE A 107 -4.23 9.19 2.50
N VAL A 108 -4.68 8.52 1.44
CA VAL A 108 -4.97 7.08 1.42
C VAL A 108 -3.79 6.22 1.92
N HIS A 109 -2.55 6.59 1.56
CA HIS A 109 -1.35 5.85 1.99
C HIS A 109 -0.83 6.25 3.37
N VAL A 110 -1.44 7.24 4.02
CA VAL A 110 -1.13 7.66 5.40
C VAL A 110 -2.15 7.08 6.38
N ILE A 111 -3.45 7.10 6.04
CA ILE A 111 -4.49 6.59 6.94
C ILE A 111 -4.37 5.09 7.19
N GLY A 112 -4.00 4.29 6.18
CA GLY A 112 -3.79 2.85 6.34
C GLY A 112 -2.83 2.54 7.50
N PRO A 113 -1.60 3.07 7.49
CA PRO A 113 -0.66 2.98 8.60
C PRO A 113 -1.16 3.59 9.91
N GLN A 114 -1.69 4.81 9.88
CA GLN A 114 -2.13 5.52 11.09
C GLN A 114 -3.27 4.79 11.83
N LEU A 115 -4.14 4.15 11.09
CA LEU A 115 -5.22 3.35 11.66
C LEU A 115 -4.78 1.93 12.04
N GLY A 116 -3.57 1.50 11.66
CA GLY A 116 -3.08 0.14 11.87
C GLY A 116 -3.70 -0.90 10.92
N LEU A 117 -4.28 -0.45 9.80
CA LEU A 117 -4.78 -1.32 8.74
C LEU A 117 -3.64 -1.94 7.94
N THR A 118 -2.54 -1.18 7.77
CA THR A 118 -1.32 -1.67 7.12
C THR A 118 -0.48 -2.43 8.13
N GLN A 119 -0.19 -3.69 7.86
CA GLN A 119 0.59 -4.53 8.77
C GLN A 119 1.66 -5.33 8.01
N PRO A 120 2.71 -5.79 8.71
CA PRO A 120 3.73 -6.65 8.12
C PRO A 120 3.14 -7.90 7.46
N GLY A 121 3.66 -8.24 6.30
CA GLY A 121 3.31 -9.47 5.60
C GLY A 121 2.02 -9.45 4.80
N MET A 122 1.30 -8.35 4.80
CA MET A 122 0.08 -8.20 4.00
C MET A 122 0.38 -7.97 2.53
N THR A 123 -0.58 -8.29 1.69
CA THR A 123 -0.72 -7.80 0.32
C THR A 123 -1.70 -6.63 0.31
N ILE A 124 -1.28 -5.48 -0.21
CA ILE A 124 -2.09 -4.25 -0.21
C ILE A 124 -2.13 -3.66 -1.62
N VAL A 125 -3.33 -3.32 -2.09
CA VAL A 125 -3.51 -2.68 -3.38
C VAL A 125 -4.38 -1.43 -3.29
N CYS A 126 -4.16 -0.51 -4.22
CA CYS A 126 -4.96 0.69 -4.44
C CYS A 126 -4.85 1.11 -5.90
N GLY A 127 -5.83 1.83 -6.41
CA GLY A 127 -5.77 2.44 -7.73
C GLY A 127 -4.80 3.63 -7.85
N ASP A 128 -3.71 3.61 -7.11
CA ASP A 128 -2.68 4.65 -7.03
C ASP A 128 -1.29 4.01 -7.00
N SER A 129 -0.36 4.52 -7.81
CA SER A 129 1.01 4.00 -7.90
C SER A 129 1.77 4.08 -6.57
N HIS A 130 1.53 5.12 -5.75
CA HIS A 130 2.20 5.32 -4.47
C HIS A 130 1.71 4.39 -3.35
N THR A 131 0.88 3.39 -3.67
CA THR A 131 0.57 2.25 -2.78
C THR A 131 1.84 1.56 -2.26
N SER A 132 2.95 1.66 -3.00
CA SER A 132 4.28 1.25 -2.57
C SER A 132 4.70 1.77 -1.19
N THR A 133 4.14 2.90 -0.72
CA THR A 133 4.37 3.47 0.62
C THR A 133 4.19 2.45 1.74
N HIS A 134 3.20 1.57 1.63
CA HIS A 134 2.91 0.54 2.65
C HIS A 134 4.02 -0.51 2.78
N GLY A 135 4.92 -0.61 1.78
CA GLY A 135 6.10 -1.46 1.86
C GLY A 135 7.07 -1.09 2.98
N ALA A 136 7.00 0.14 3.50
CA ALA A 136 7.74 0.58 4.70
C ALA A 136 7.42 -0.26 5.95
N PHE A 137 6.28 -0.94 5.95
CA PHE A 137 5.81 -1.83 7.03
C PHE A 137 6.07 -3.31 6.74
N GLY A 138 6.79 -3.64 5.67
CA GLY A 138 7.00 -5.02 5.25
C GLY A 138 5.80 -5.66 4.55
N ALA A 139 4.87 -4.85 4.04
CA ALA A 139 3.76 -5.30 3.19
C ALA A 139 4.19 -5.33 1.72
N LEU A 140 3.73 -6.31 0.96
CA LEU A 140 3.84 -6.31 -0.49
C LEU A 140 2.71 -5.46 -1.06
N ALA A 141 3.02 -4.19 -1.33
CA ALA A 141 2.03 -3.19 -1.67
C ALA A 141 2.35 -2.52 -3.01
N PHE A 142 1.35 -2.42 -3.88
CA PHE A 142 1.54 -1.86 -5.22
C PHE A 142 0.25 -1.31 -5.83
N GLY A 143 0.44 -0.33 -6.73
CA GLY A 143 -0.64 0.27 -7.49
C GLY A 143 -1.22 -0.66 -8.55
N ILE A 144 -2.53 -0.54 -8.80
CA ILE A 144 -3.27 -1.33 -9.78
C ILE A 144 -4.12 -0.44 -10.68
N GLY A 145 -4.40 -0.90 -11.89
CA GLY A 145 -5.27 -0.19 -12.83
C GLY A 145 -6.75 -0.34 -12.49
N THR A 146 -7.60 0.53 -13.05
CA THR A 146 -9.05 0.56 -12.75
C THR A 146 -9.74 -0.80 -13.00
N SER A 147 -9.38 -1.54 -14.05
CA SER A 147 -9.94 -2.87 -14.30
C SER A 147 -9.51 -3.89 -13.25
N GLU A 148 -8.30 -3.74 -12.70
CA GLU A 148 -7.82 -4.57 -11.59
C GLU A 148 -8.51 -4.18 -10.27
N VAL A 149 -8.84 -2.89 -10.06
CA VAL A 149 -9.67 -2.43 -8.93
C VAL A 149 -11.03 -3.14 -8.96
N GLU A 150 -11.70 -3.19 -10.12
CA GLU A 150 -12.96 -3.95 -10.28
C GLU A 150 -12.77 -5.42 -9.94
N HIS A 151 -11.70 -6.03 -10.46
CA HIS A 151 -11.42 -7.45 -10.21
C HIS A 151 -11.22 -7.74 -8.72
N VAL A 152 -10.43 -6.93 -8.02
CA VAL A 152 -10.19 -7.10 -6.57
C VAL A 152 -11.47 -6.88 -5.78
N LEU A 153 -12.26 -5.85 -6.08
CA LEU A 153 -13.56 -5.64 -5.44
C LEU A 153 -14.48 -6.87 -5.60
N ALA A 154 -14.51 -7.47 -6.80
CA ALA A 154 -15.36 -8.62 -7.10
C ALA A 154 -14.88 -9.94 -6.46
N THR A 155 -13.57 -10.14 -6.29
CA THR A 155 -12.99 -11.46 -6.00
C THR A 155 -12.08 -11.50 -4.79
N GLN A 156 -11.58 -10.37 -4.33
CA GLN A 156 -10.52 -10.22 -3.32
C GLN A 156 -9.20 -10.88 -3.76
N THR A 157 -9.00 -11.05 -5.04
CA THR A 157 -7.80 -11.64 -5.62
C THR A 157 -7.30 -10.83 -6.81
N LEU A 158 -6.04 -11.04 -7.21
CA LEU A 158 -5.45 -10.36 -8.35
C LEU A 158 -4.50 -11.30 -9.11
N PRO A 159 -4.64 -11.44 -10.44
CA PRO A 159 -3.67 -12.16 -11.28
C PRO A 159 -2.35 -11.34 -11.35
N GLN A 160 -1.23 -11.96 -10.97
CA GLN A 160 0.09 -11.32 -11.01
C GLN A 160 1.19 -12.32 -11.38
N TYR A 161 2.16 -11.85 -12.16
CA TYR A 161 3.42 -12.57 -12.31
C TYR A 161 4.39 -12.19 -11.20
N PRO A 162 5.23 -13.14 -10.73
CA PRO A 162 6.27 -12.82 -9.75
C PRO A 162 7.20 -11.71 -10.24
N ALA A 163 7.38 -10.68 -9.43
CA ALA A 163 8.31 -9.60 -9.74
C ALA A 163 9.76 -10.05 -9.53
N LYS A 164 10.67 -9.44 -10.28
CA LYS A 164 12.11 -9.57 -10.03
C LYS A 164 12.46 -8.92 -8.69
N GLN A 165 13.58 -9.31 -8.10
CA GLN A 165 14.04 -8.80 -6.82
C GLN A 165 15.28 -7.94 -7.01
N MET A 166 15.31 -6.77 -6.33
CA MET A 166 16.47 -5.89 -6.27
C MET A 166 16.72 -5.54 -4.81
N ALA A 167 17.97 -5.55 -4.38
CA ALA A 167 18.36 -5.07 -3.06
C ALA A 167 19.14 -3.76 -3.21
N VAL A 168 18.75 -2.76 -2.41
CA VAL A 168 19.49 -1.50 -2.26
C VAL A 168 19.97 -1.42 -0.82
N THR A 169 21.28 -1.43 -0.62
CA THR A 169 21.91 -1.36 0.70
C THR A 169 22.49 0.03 0.92
N VAL A 170 22.05 0.69 2.01
CA VAL A 170 22.55 2.00 2.43
C VAL A 170 23.11 1.87 3.84
N ASP A 171 24.42 1.89 3.94
CA ASP A 171 25.13 1.73 5.22
C ASP A 171 25.77 3.06 5.68
N GLY A 172 26.01 3.17 6.98
CA GLY A 172 26.61 4.32 7.62
C GLY A 172 25.57 5.21 8.31
N GLU A 173 25.95 6.45 8.54
CA GLU A 173 25.10 7.48 9.14
C GLU A 173 24.78 8.56 8.13
N LEU A 174 23.56 9.05 8.11
CA LEU A 174 23.19 10.17 7.26
C LEU A 174 23.80 11.47 7.81
N PRO A 175 24.51 12.26 6.99
CA PRO A 175 25.04 13.53 7.41
C PRO A 175 23.93 14.52 7.87
N PRO A 176 24.23 15.49 8.73
CA PRO A 176 23.27 16.52 9.11
C PRO A 176 22.69 17.23 7.87
N GLY A 177 21.38 17.35 7.82
CA GLY A 177 20.64 17.98 6.70
C GLY A 177 20.28 17.04 5.56
N VAL A 178 20.74 15.78 5.57
CA VAL A 178 20.32 14.75 4.61
C VAL A 178 19.07 14.04 5.14
N SER A 179 18.04 13.98 4.32
CA SER A 179 16.77 13.33 4.60
C SER A 179 16.60 12.02 3.83
N ALA A 180 15.58 11.23 4.18
CA ALA A 180 15.22 10.03 3.42
C ALA A 180 14.88 10.34 1.94
N LYS A 181 14.36 11.55 1.67
CA LYS A 181 14.09 11.99 0.29
C LYS A 181 15.38 12.15 -0.50
N ASP A 182 16.44 12.66 0.10
CA ASP A 182 17.74 12.78 -0.57
C ASP A 182 18.32 11.40 -0.87
N VAL A 183 18.16 10.45 0.06
CA VAL A 183 18.60 9.06 -0.14
C VAL A 183 17.90 8.43 -1.34
N ILE A 184 16.57 8.47 -1.41
CA ILE A 184 15.85 7.86 -2.54
C ILE A 184 16.11 8.59 -3.84
N LEU A 185 16.27 9.91 -3.84
CA LEU A 185 16.66 10.67 -5.03
C LEU A 185 18.06 10.28 -5.52
N ALA A 186 19.01 10.03 -4.61
CA ALA A 186 20.33 9.53 -4.98
C ALA A 186 20.25 8.13 -5.60
N VAL A 187 19.43 7.23 -5.06
CA VAL A 187 19.17 5.91 -5.65
C VAL A 187 18.60 6.04 -7.06
N ILE A 188 17.59 6.90 -7.25
CA ILE A 188 16.99 7.15 -8.57
C ILE A 188 17.99 7.73 -9.54
N ALA A 189 18.86 8.64 -9.08
CA ALA A 189 19.91 9.22 -9.91
C ALA A 189 20.93 8.17 -10.37
N GLU A 190 21.24 7.19 -9.52
CA GLU A 190 22.20 6.13 -9.83
C GLU A 190 21.63 5.08 -10.80
N ILE A 191 20.39 4.59 -10.55
CA ILE A 191 19.84 3.53 -11.37
C ILE A 191 18.97 4.03 -12.53
N GLY A 192 18.59 5.30 -12.53
CA GLY A 192 17.68 5.92 -13.50
C GLY A 192 16.21 5.66 -13.21
N THR A 193 15.31 6.42 -13.84
CA THR A 193 13.85 6.33 -13.69
C THR A 193 13.23 5.01 -14.19
N GLY A 194 13.99 4.18 -14.89
CA GLY A 194 13.58 2.85 -15.36
C GLY A 194 14.39 1.70 -14.77
N GLY A 195 15.38 1.99 -13.89
CA GLY A 195 16.27 0.96 -13.36
C GLY A 195 15.57 -0.09 -12.49
N GLY A 196 14.47 0.29 -11.84
CA GLY A 196 13.65 -0.60 -11.01
C GLY A 196 12.55 -1.34 -11.78
N GLN A 197 12.42 -1.17 -13.10
CA GLN A 197 11.30 -1.73 -13.85
C GLN A 197 11.17 -3.24 -13.70
N GLY A 198 9.98 -3.69 -13.30
CA GLY A 198 9.66 -5.10 -13.07
C GLY A 198 10.23 -5.67 -11.77
N HIS A 199 10.83 -4.85 -10.90
CA HIS A 199 11.39 -5.27 -9.62
C HIS A 199 10.55 -4.80 -8.43
N VAL A 200 10.60 -5.59 -7.36
CA VAL A 200 10.40 -5.11 -5.99
C VAL A 200 11.78 -4.78 -5.42
N ILE A 201 11.94 -3.55 -4.91
CA ILE A 201 13.20 -3.08 -4.33
C ILE A 201 13.13 -3.26 -2.81
N GLU A 202 13.98 -4.11 -2.24
CA GLU A 202 14.18 -4.21 -0.78
C GLU A 202 15.30 -3.25 -0.36
N TYR A 203 14.96 -2.24 0.46
CA TYR A 203 15.92 -1.32 1.06
C TYR A 203 16.38 -1.86 2.41
N ARG A 204 17.70 -1.84 2.64
CA ARG A 204 18.33 -2.39 3.84
C ARG A 204 19.63 -1.65 4.18
N GLY A 205 20.24 -2.00 5.29
CA GLY A 205 21.48 -1.43 5.78
C GLY A 205 21.27 -0.48 6.95
N SER A 206 22.35 -0.16 7.65
CA SER A 206 22.29 0.56 8.94
C SER A 206 21.66 1.95 8.83
N ALA A 207 21.82 2.65 7.70
CA ALA A 207 21.18 3.94 7.49
C ALA A 207 19.66 3.80 7.31
N ILE A 208 19.16 2.72 6.70
CA ILE A 208 17.73 2.45 6.53
C ILE A 208 17.09 2.03 7.86
N GLU A 209 17.77 1.18 8.64
CA GLU A 209 17.31 0.72 9.96
C GLU A 209 17.16 1.87 10.95
N ALA A 210 18.04 2.89 10.87
CA ALA A 210 18.00 4.07 11.73
C ALA A 210 16.86 5.07 11.40
N LEU A 211 16.15 4.90 10.28
CA LEU A 211 15.08 5.80 9.85
C LEU A 211 13.80 5.64 10.68
N SER A 212 13.10 6.76 10.89
CA SER A 212 11.71 6.75 11.37
C SER A 212 10.76 6.10 10.35
N MET A 213 9.55 5.72 10.78
CA MET A 213 8.58 5.13 9.85
C MET A 213 8.18 6.10 8.74
N GLU A 214 8.05 7.39 9.01
CA GLU A 214 7.73 8.42 8.00
C GLU A 214 8.84 8.53 6.96
N ALA A 215 10.11 8.42 7.38
CA ALA A 215 11.26 8.41 6.50
C ALA A 215 11.30 7.14 5.63
N ARG A 216 10.99 5.96 6.22
CA ARG A 216 10.85 4.70 5.47
C ARG A 216 9.70 4.75 4.48
N MET A 217 8.57 5.36 4.86
CA MET A 217 7.43 5.59 3.97
C MET A 217 7.84 6.44 2.77
N THR A 218 8.66 7.48 2.96
CA THR A 218 9.19 8.32 1.87
C THR A 218 10.00 7.51 0.88
N ILE A 219 10.89 6.63 1.34
CA ILE A 219 11.72 5.79 0.46
C ILE A 219 10.85 4.82 -0.34
N CYS A 220 9.94 4.10 0.32
CA CYS A 220 9.06 3.15 -0.35
C CYS A 220 8.09 3.85 -1.31
N ASN A 221 7.57 5.03 -0.93
CA ASN A 221 6.70 5.86 -1.77
C ASN A 221 7.40 6.17 -3.11
N MET A 222 8.61 6.71 -3.05
CA MET A 222 9.35 7.17 -4.23
C MET A 222 10.05 6.04 -5.01
N SER A 223 9.87 4.79 -4.65
CA SER A 223 10.38 3.65 -5.46
C SER A 223 9.74 3.61 -6.85
N ILE A 224 8.55 4.18 -6.98
CA ILE A 224 7.81 4.23 -8.25
C ILE A 224 8.51 5.14 -9.25
N GLU A 225 9.17 6.21 -8.80
CA GLU A 225 9.95 7.12 -9.66
C GLU A 225 11.20 6.45 -10.23
N ALA A 226 11.67 5.36 -9.62
CA ALA A 226 12.68 4.48 -10.20
C ALA A 226 12.08 3.43 -11.15
N GLY A 227 10.78 3.43 -11.40
CA GLY A 227 10.06 2.46 -12.21
C GLY A 227 9.78 1.13 -11.51
N ALA A 228 10.03 1.02 -10.21
CA ALA A 228 9.81 -0.22 -9.47
C ALA A 228 8.32 -0.56 -9.34
N ARG A 229 8.01 -1.87 -9.20
CA ARG A 229 6.67 -2.34 -8.89
C ARG A 229 6.28 -2.00 -7.45
N ALA A 230 7.23 -2.08 -6.52
CA ALA A 230 7.08 -1.75 -5.11
C ALA A 230 8.45 -1.49 -4.48
N GLY A 231 8.47 -0.70 -3.41
CA GLY A 231 9.57 -0.62 -2.45
C GLY A 231 9.19 -1.38 -1.19
N LEU A 232 10.15 -1.94 -0.47
CA LEU A 232 9.91 -2.74 0.70
C LEU A 232 11.04 -2.59 1.71
N ILE A 233 10.70 -2.48 2.99
CA ILE A 233 11.64 -2.48 4.11
C ILE A 233 11.19 -3.57 5.09
N ALA A 234 12.11 -4.39 5.55
CA ALA A 234 11.81 -5.42 6.52
C ALA A 234 11.31 -4.80 7.84
N PRO A 235 10.20 -5.29 8.42
CA PRO A 235 9.69 -4.77 9.68
C PRO A 235 10.65 -5.10 10.84
N ASP A 236 10.79 -4.14 11.74
CA ASP A 236 11.65 -4.21 12.93
C ASP A 236 10.95 -3.57 14.15
N GLU A 237 11.69 -3.36 15.23
CA GLU A 237 11.16 -2.75 16.45
C GLU A 237 10.56 -1.35 16.21
N THR A 238 11.11 -0.56 15.26
CA THR A 238 10.56 0.75 14.88
C THR A 238 9.17 0.59 14.24
N THR A 239 9.01 -0.41 13.37
CA THR A 239 7.73 -0.73 12.74
C THR A 239 6.70 -1.18 13.78
N PHE A 240 7.08 -2.06 14.69
CA PHE A 240 6.18 -2.55 15.73
C PHE A 240 5.80 -1.47 16.73
N ALA A 241 6.75 -0.63 17.16
CA ALA A 241 6.47 0.51 18.04
C ALA A 241 5.47 1.50 17.40
N TYR A 242 5.57 1.73 16.08
CA TYR A 242 4.64 2.59 15.36
C TYR A 242 3.22 2.02 15.33
N LEU A 243 3.06 0.71 15.13
CA LEU A 243 1.76 0.03 14.99
C LEU A 243 1.08 -0.23 16.34
N GLN A 244 1.85 -0.34 17.42
CA GLN A 244 1.33 -0.69 18.74
C GLN A 244 0.25 0.30 19.21
N GLY A 245 -0.91 -0.24 19.58
CA GLY A 245 -2.04 0.57 20.07
C GLY A 245 -2.84 1.30 18.99
N ARG A 246 -2.52 1.11 17.71
CA ARG A 246 -3.35 1.65 16.62
C ARG A 246 -4.73 0.95 16.59
N PRO A 247 -5.80 1.65 16.15
CA PRO A 247 -7.17 1.15 16.25
C PRO A 247 -7.44 -0.23 15.62
N HIS A 248 -6.78 -0.55 14.50
CA HIS A 248 -6.94 -1.81 13.77
C HIS A 248 -5.72 -2.72 13.84
N ALA A 249 -4.67 -2.33 14.58
CA ALA A 249 -3.57 -3.25 14.87
C ALA A 249 -4.04 -4.35 15.83
N PRO A 250 -3.47 -5.56 15.75
CA PRO A 250 -3.75 -6.61 16.70
C PRO A 250 -3.56 -6.14 18.15
N GLN A 251 -4.33 -6.69 19.09
CA GLN A 251 -4.29 -6.30 20.50
C GLN A 251 -4.01 -7.51 21.39
N GLY A 252 -3.37 -7.28 22.55
CA GLY A 252 -3.15 -8.34 23.54
C GLY A 252 -2.42 -9.55 22.98
N GLY A 253 -2.93 -10.75 23.21
CA GLY A 253 -2.32 -12.00 22.75
C GLY A 253 -2.19 -12.12 21.22
N ASP A 254 -3.07 -11.49 20.45
CA ASP A 254 -2.97 -11.46 18.99
C ASP A 254 -1.79 -10.57 18.53
N TRP A 255 -1.49 -9.51 19.28
CA TRP A 255 -0.29 -8.71 19.08
C TRP A 255 0.97 -9.53 19.33
N ASP A 256 1.02 -10.24 20.46
CA ASP A 256 2.15 -11.09 20.80
C ASP A 256 2.35 -12.23 19.79
N ALA A 257 1.27 -12.73 19.20
CA ALA A 257 1.32 -13.73 18.12
C ALA A 257 1.77 -13.13 16.77
N ALA A 258 1.46 -11.86 16.49
CA ALA A 258 1.89 -11.16 15.28
C ALA A 258 3.36 -10.75 15.32
N LEU A 259 3.91 -10.40 16.50
CA LEU A 259 5.32 -10.00 16.70
C LEU A 259 6.33 -11.07 16.27
N PRO A 260 6.13 -12.38 16.53
CA PRO A 260 7.05 -13.41 16.11
C PRO A 260 6.74 -13.95 14.72
N VAL A 261 6.13 -13.22 13.84
CA VAL A 261 6.17 -13.59 12.43
C VAL A 261 7.64 -13.66 12.06
N SER A 262 8.20 -14.80 12.45
CA SER A 262 9.64 -15.11 12.53
C SER A 262 10.35 -15.08 11.18
N TRP A 263 9.61 -14.87 10.12
CA TRP A 263 10.09 -14.69 8.78
C TRP A 263 10.62 -13.27 8.52
N ALA A 264 10.14 -12.25 9.24
CA ALA A 264 10.65 -10.89 9.12
C ALA A 264 12.14 -10.77 9.55
N ARG A 265 12.54 -11.53 10.58
CA ARG A 265 13.93 -11.54 11.10
C ARG A 265 14.93 -12.34 10.25
N ARG A 266 14.53 -12.91 9.12
CA ARG A 266 15.37 -13.75 8.26
C ARG A 266 15.42 -13.27 6.81
N CYS A 267 15.33 -11.97 6.61
CA CYS A 267 15.69 -11.37 5.33
C CYS A 267 17.23 -11.28 5.26
N VAL A 268 17.84 -12.05 4.40
CA VAL A 268 19.29 -12.03 4.10
C VAL A 268 19.45 -11.45 2.71
#